data_ff526849e9022655ad2fb6ce4935b3bc
#
_entry.id   ff526849e9022655ad2fb6ce4935b3bc
#
_cell.length_a   1.000
_cell.length_b   1.000
_cell.length_c   1.000
_cell.angle_alpha   90.00
_cell.angle_beta   90.00
_cell.angle_gamma   90.00
#
_symmetry.space_group_name_H-M   'P 1'
#
loop_
_entity.id
_entity.type
_entity.pdbx_description
1 polymer ?
#
loop_
_entity_poly.entity_id
_entity_poly.type
_entity_poly.pdbx_seq_one_letter_code
_entity_poly.pdbx_strand_id
1 'polypeptide(L)'
;MRHVPLSIYYKVGHAVDCNRDKMFRKLFLITLLVFATFASATAQKKEMAQAKAAIKAGKAAEAEASMRTLLANPDNRSNEKIWLVLFDAVKKQYEDVNEQMYLKQSTDTAKLFEAAYRMFGVLEGLDSVDAQPNENGRVQLKYRRKNAEYLDAYRKNLYTGGSFFLNKQNYQRAFTLFSAYIDCAKQPLFQSYDYTTKDKRLPSAAFYALYSGYRTNDPVATLRYKDLAEADTARLQLTLQYVADTYRAQGDTIAYVSTLEKGFDKNPVSEYFFPHLFDYRFQRGDTTQALTLCNRSLAINAKSKVAMLAKSAVLLTMQHYDKCVQLCDAIIALDDSLADAYLNAGLAYFNQAVKIDNAPKHTRAERAKMLEFYRNSLKYMQTYRKLAPTRKDLWAMPLYTIYLNLNMGKEFVEMDAIIKSL
;
A
#
# COMPACT_ATOMS: atom_id res chain seq x y z
N MET A 1 72.64 -57.08 36.51
CA MET A 1 72.36 -56.50 35.19
C MET A 1 70.83 -56.64 34.90
N ARG A 2 70.08 -55.56 34.97
CA ARG A 2 68.61 -55.60 34.70
C ARG A 2 68.43 -55.31 33.22
N HIS A 3 67.88 -56.26 32.51
CA HIS A 3 67.42 -56.05 31.12
C HIS A 3 66.28 -55.02 31.04
N VAL A 4 66.47 -53.91 30.30
CA VAL A 4 65.47 -53.01 29.95
C VAL A 4 64.82 -53.50 28.62
N PRO A 5 63.46 -53.65 28.53
CA PRO A 5 62.87 -54.21 27.31
C PRO A 5 62.93 -53.22 26.15
N LEU A 6 63.34 -53.71 24.99
CA LEU A 6 63.42 -52.96 23.70
C LEU A 6 62.12 -52.32 23.24
N SER A 7 60.97 -52.63 23.86
CA SER A 7 59.63 -52.12 23.47
C SER A 7 59.36 -50.61 23.77
N ILE A 8 60.20 -49.98 24.61
CA ILE A 8 60.06 -48.58 24.99
C ILE A 8 60.61 -47.65 23.90
N TYR A 9 61.66 -48.06 23.20
CA TYR A 9 62.28 -47.26 22.12
C TYR A 9 61.44 -47.19 20.87
N TYR A 10 60.63 -48.20 20.56
CA TYR A 10 59.69 -48.15 19.40
C TYR A 10 58.46 -47.22 19.58
N LYS A 11 57.95 -47.07 20.81
CA LYS A 11 56.82 -46.18 21.09
C LYS A 11 57.19 -44.70 21.11
N VAL A 12 58.43 -44.38 21.51
CA VAL A 12 58.88 -42.98 21.54
C VAL A 12 59.22 -42.48 20.12
N GLY A 13 59.77 -43.31 19.24
CA GLY A 13 60.07 -42.98 17.85
C GLY A 13 58.76 -42.69 17.04
N HIS A 14 57.77 -43.56 17.20
CA HIS A 14 56.47 -43.33 16.51
C HIS A 14 55.68 -42.13 17.00
N ALA A 15 55.78 -41.74 18.28
CA ALA A 15 55.12 -40.56 18.83
C ALA A 15 55.76 -39.23 18.36
N VAL A 16 57.09 -39.24 18.19
CA VAL A 16 57.87 -38.08 17.71
C VAL A 16 57.58 -37.83 16.19
N ASP A 17 57.53 -38.88 15.39
CA ASP A 17 57.26 -38.80 13.96
C ASP A 17 55.80 -38.39 13.70
N CYS A 18 54.80 -38.87 14.44
CA CYS A 18 53.44 -38.50 14.32
C CYS A 18 53.20 -37.03 14.70
N ASN A 19 53.93 -36.48 15.67
CA ASN A 19 53.82 -35.05 16.00
C ASN A 19 54.54 -34.16 14.97
N ARG A 20 55.63 -34.62 14.40
CA ARG A 20 56.33 -33.90 13.33
C ARG A 20 55.54 -33.84 12.07
N ASP A 21 54.85 -34.90 11.65
CA ASP A 21 53.93 -34.92 10.50
C ASP A 21 52.70 -34.03 10.73
N LYS A 22 52.12 -34.04 11.92
CA LYS A 22 51.02 -33.11 12.25
C LYS A 22 51.46 -31.64 12.24
N MET A 23 52.66 -31.34 12.66
CA MET A 23 53.25 -30.01 12.63
C MET A 23 53.55 -29.58 11.18
N PHE A 24 54.11 -30.44 10.34
CA PHE A 24 54.35 -30.20 8.91
C PHE A 24 53.04 -30.01 8.16
N ARG A 25 52.02 -30.81 8.42
CA ARG A 25 50.66 -30.61 7.82
C ARG A 25 50.04 -29.28 8.23
N LYS A 26 50.13 -28.86 9.48
CA LYS A 26 49.69 -27.56 9.96
C LYS A 26 50.47 -26.42 9.30
N LEU A 27 51.79 -26.52 9.22
CA LEU A 27 52.64 -25.53 8.59
C LEU A 27 52.33 -25.41 7.07
N PHE A 28 52.13 -26.56 6.41
CA PHE A 28 51.73 -26.59 4.99
C PHE A 28 50.37 -26.00 4.74
N LEU A 29 49.36 -26.27 5.60
CA LEU A 29 48.05 -25.67 5.55
C LEU A 29 48.10 -24.14 5.77
N ILE A 30 48.90 -23.68 6.74
CA ILE A 30 49.10 -22.25 7.01
C ILE A 30 49.76 -21.55 5.82
N THR A 31 50.82 -22.17 5.22
CA THR A 31 51.48 -21.63 4.02
C THR A 31 50.53 -21.60 2.81
N LEU A 32 49.72 -22.63 2.61
CA LEU A 32 48.74 -22.68 1.54
C LEU A 32 47.68 -21.59 1.72
N LEU A 33 47.21 -21.36 2.95
CA LEU A 33 46.25 -20.28 3.29
C LEU A 33 46.87 -18.90 3.05
N VAL A 34 48.10 -18.68 3.44
CA VAL A 34 48.83 -17.42 3.21
C VAL A 34 49.05 -17.17 1.70
N PHE A 35 49.42 -18.20 0.94
CA PHE A 35 49.55 -18.07 -0.53
C PHE A 35 48.19 -17.76 -1.21
N ALA A 36 47.08 -18.36 -0.76
CA ALA A 36 45.75 -18.10 -1.28
C ALA A 36 45.31 -16.68 -0.99
N THR A 37 45.59 -16.12 0.18
CA THR A 37 45.26 -14.72 0.53
C THR A 37 46.13 -13.71 -0.24
N PHE A 38 47.41 -13.99 -0.48
CA PHE A 38 48.29 -13.15 -1.29
C PHE A 38 47.88 -13.15 -2.78
N ALA A 39 47.49 -14.30 -3.32
CA ALA A 39 47.00 -14.41 -4.70
C ALA A 39 45.70 -13.65 -4.87
N SER A 40 44.78 -13.71 -3.92
CA SER A 40 43.53 -12.96 -3.90
C SER A 40 43.75 -11.44 -3.84
N ALA A 41 44.65 -10.97 -2.94
CA ALA A 41 44.94 -9.54 -2.83
C ALA A 41 45.62 -8.94 -4.06
N THR A 42 46.48 -9.71 -4.76
CA THR A 42 47.09 -9.26 -6.02
C THR A 42 46.12 -9.23 -7.15
N ALA A 43 45.19 -10.20 -7.25
CA ALA A 43 44.10 -10.20 -8.22
C ALA A 43 43.17 -8.98 -8.05
N GLN A 44 42.72 -8.68 -6.81
CA GLN A 44 41.93 -7.51 -6.51
C GLN A 44 42.59 -6.19 -6.96
N LYS A 45 43.91 -6.01 -6.65
CA LYS A 45 44.65 -4.81 -7.06
C LYS A 45 44.69 -4.66 -8.59
N LYS A 46 44.91 -5.77 -9.31
CA LYS A 46 44.89 -5.78 -10.77
C LYS A 46 43.52 -5.38 -11.34
N GLU A 47 42.45 -5.98 -10.82
CA GLU A 47 41.09 -5.69 -11.28
C GLU A 47 40.68 -4.24 -10.98
N MET A 48 40.99 -3.70 -9.79
CA MET A 48 40.78 -2.29 -9.49
C MET A 48 41.57 -1.35 -10.43
N ALA A 49 42.80 -1.70 -10.77
CA ALA A 49 43.61 -0.92 -11.71
C ALA A 49 43.00 -0.93 -13.13
N GLN A 50 42.54 -2.11 -13.56
CA GLN A 50 41.82 -2.27 -14.86
C GLN A 50 40.54 -1.47 -14.89
N ALA A 51 39.74 -1.53 -13.81
CA ALA A 51 38.50 -0.74 -13.71
C ALA A 51 38.78 0.77 -13.77
N LYS A 52 39.80 1.28 -13.09
CA LYS A 52 40.21 2.68 -13.18
C LYS A 52 40.65 3.08 -14.59
N ALA A 53 41.35 2.20 -15.29
CA ALA A 53 41.71 2.41 -16.70
C ALA A 53 40.46 2.43 -17.62
N ALA A 54 39.51 1.52 -17.38
CA ALA A 54 38.23 1.46 -18.10
C ALA A 54 37.39 2.74 -17.91
N ILE A 55 37.33 3.28 -16.69
CA ILE A 55 36.66 4.57 -16.40
C ILE A 55 37.28 5.70 -17.25
N LYS A 56 38.61 5.78 -17.27
CA LYS A 56 39.33 6.80 -18.08
C LYS A 56 39.12 6.62 -19.60
N ALA A 57 38.90 5.40 -20.06
CA ALA A 57 38.64 5.07 -21.45
C ALA A 57 37.14 5.23 -21.84
N GLY A 58 36.28 5.79 -20.97
CA GLY A 58 34.83 5.94 -21.21
C GLY A 58 34.02 4.66 -21.05
N LYS A 59 34.60 3.58 -20.50
CA LYS A 59 33.97 2.28 -20.30
C LYS A 59 33.51 2.09 -18.85
N ALA A 60 32.84 3.11 -18.30
CA ALA A 60 32.46 3.16 -16.89
C ALA A 60 31.49 2.03 -16.48
N ALA A 61 30.63 1.58 -17.39
CA ALA A 61 29.69 0.47 -17.12
C ALA A 61 30.43 -0.88 -16.94
N GLU A 62 31.50 -1.13 -17.72
CA GLU A 62 32.33 -2.33 -17.57
C GLU A 62 33.06 -2.30 -16.21
N ALA A 63 33.57 -1.12 -15.82
CA ALA A 63 34.19 -0.92 -14.51
C ALA A 63 33.23 -1.16 -13.34
N GLU A 64 31.97 -0.65 -13.43
CA GLU A 64 30.93 -0.91 -12.44
C GLU A 64 30.67 -2.43 -12.30
N ALA A 65 30.48 -3.12 -13.42
CA ALA A 65 30.23 -4.58 -13.41
C ALA A 65 31.37 -5.36 -12.74
N SER A 66 32.64 -5.04 -13.07
CA SER A 66 33.81 -5.66 -12.46
C SER A 66 33.87 -5.44 -10.94
N MET A 67 33.64 -4.21 -10.47
CA MET A 67 33.66 -3.91 -9.02
C MET A 67 32.50 -4.56 -8.27
N ARG A 68 31.32 -4.66 -8.87
CA ARG A 68 30.18 -5.40 -8.27
C ARG A 68 30.47 -6.89 -8.17
N THR A 69 31.15 -7.46 -9.17
CA THR A 69 31.59 -8.86 -9.12
C THR A 69 32.58 -9.08 -7.97
N LEU A 70 33.53 -8.16 -7.77
CA LEU A 70 34.44 -8.23 -6.62
C LEU A 70 33.68 -8.18 -5.29
N LEU A 71 32.70 -7.28 -5.13
CA LEU A 71 31.91 -7.13 -3.91
C LEU A 71 30.89 -8.26 -3.69
N ALA A 72 30.60 -9.07 -4.70
CA ALA A 72 29.79 -10.27 -4.55
C ALA A 72 30.48 -11.31 -3.63
N ASN A 73 31.81 -11.34 -3.63
CA ASN A 73 32.57 -12.12 -2.64
C ASN A 73 32.51 -11.41 -1.27
N PRO A 74 31.98 -12.07 -0.21
CA PRO A 74 31.89 -11.49 1.14
C PRO A 74 33.23 -10.97 1.68
N ASP A 75 34.34 -11.64 1.41
CA ASP A 75 35.66 -11.27 1.90
C ASP A 75 36.14 -9.91 1.38
N ASN A 76 35.61 -9.47 0.26
CA ASN A 76 35.97 -8.21 -0.37
C ASN A 76 35.12 -7.03 0.11
N ARG A 77 33.99 -7.28 0.79
CA ARG A 77 33.02 -6.25 1.16
C ARG A 77 33.57 -5.21 2.12
N SER A 78 34.55 -5.58 2.96
CA SER A 78 35.24 -4.68 3.88
C SER A 78 36.31 -3.81 3.21
N ASN A 79 36.63 -4.04 1.92
CA ASN A 79 37.64 -3.27 1.22
C ASN A 79 37.09 -1.93 0.69
N GLU A 80 37.24 -0.86 1.45
CA GLU A 80 36.79 0.51 1.09
C GLU A 80 37.23 0.93 -0.31
N LYS A 81 38.40 0.48 -0.78
CA LYS A 81 38.95 0.87 -2.09
C LYS A 81 38.13 0.35 -3.27
N ILE A 82 37.48 -0.82 -3.12
CA ILE A 82 36.61 -1.37 -4.14
C ILE A 82 35.34 -0.50 -4.27
N TRP A 83 34.77 -0.10 -3.11
CA TRP A 83 33.61 0.79 -3.06
C TRP A 83 33.90 2.16 -3.70
N LEU A 84 35.09 2.72 -3.44
CA LEU A 84 35.50 4.00 -4.03
C LEU A 84 35.61 3.91 -5.55
N VAL A 85 36.23 2.83 -6.09
CA VAL A 85 36.30 2.61 -7.56
C VAL A 85 34.93 2.35 -8.16
N LEU A 86 34.07 1.63 -7.45
CA LEU A 86 32.68 1.43 -7.86
C LEU A 86 31.93 2.76 -7.92
N PHE A 87 32.10 3.60 -6.90
CA PHE A 87 31.49 4.94 -6.90
C PHE A 87 31.98 5.80 -8.07
N ASP A 88 33.28 5.82 -8.34
CA ASP A 88 33.87 6.55 -9.48
C ASP A 88 33.27 6.09 -10.82
N ALA A 89 33.03 4.77 -10.98
CA ALA A 89 32.41 4.22 -12.17
C ALA A 89 30.94 4.64 -12.33
N VAL A 90 30.15 4.61 -11.27
CA VAL A 90 28.75 5.03 -11.31
C VAL A 90 28.63 6.54 -11.49
N LYS A 91 29.47 7.30 -10.80
CA LYS A 91 29.56 8.76 -10.94
C LYS A 91 29.87 9.18 -12.38
N LYS A 92 30.84 8.53 -13.03
CA LYS A 92 31.19 8.82 -14.42
C LYS A 92 30.02 8.58 -15.37
N GLN A 93 29.25 7.51 -15.17
CA GLN A 93 28.04 7.28 -15.97
C GLN A 93 27.00 8.38 -15.78
N TYR A 94 26.81 8.86 -14.53
CA TYR A 94 25.94 10.00 -14.27
C TYR A 94 26.41 11.25 -15.00
N GLU A 95 27.71 11.58 -14.89
CA GLU A 95 28.33 12.75 -15.49
C GLU A 95 28.21 12.72 -17.02
N ASP A 96 28.44 11.56 -17.66
CA ASP A 96 28.34 11.41 -19.12
C ASP A 96 26.91 11.66 -19.62
N VAL A 97 25.92 11.12 -18.96
CA VAL A 97 24.50 11.34 -19.31
C VAL A 97 24.12 12.80 -19.07
N ASN A 98 24.55 13.40 -17.95
CA ASN A 98 24.26 14.79 -17.64
C ASN A 98 24.90 15.76 -18.65
N GLU A 99 26.13 15.49 -19.10
CA GLU A 99 26.81 16.24 -20.15
C GLU A 99 26.07 16.15 -21.49
N GLN A 100 25.65 14.93 -21.90
CA GLN A 100 24.85 14.72 -23.09
C GLN A 100 23.54 15.51 -23.07
N MET A 101 22.87 15.53 -21.90
CA MET A 101 21.64 16.32 -21.72
C MET A 101 21.91 17.83 -21.80
N TYR A 102 22.99 18.30 -21.19
CA TYR A 102 23.39 19.70 -21.26
C TYR A 102 23.69 20.16 -22.69
N LEU A 103 24.35 19.31 -23.47
CA LEU A 103 24.66 19.52 -24.89
C LEU A 103 23.44 19.29 -25.80
N LYS A 104 22.26 19.04 -25.27
CA LYS A 104 21.01 18.73 -26.01
C LYS A 104 21.15 17.56 -27.00
N GLN A 105 22.03 16.63 -26.72
CA GLN A 105 22.16 15.40 -27.49
C GLN A 105 21.01 14.44 -27.11
N SER A 106 20.65 13.58 -28.06
CA SER A 106 19.66 12.53 -27.79
C SER A 106 20.18 11.55 -26.75
N THR A 107 19.57 11.54 -25.58
CA THR A 107 19.94 10.63 -24.49
C THR A 107 18.70 10.18 -23.71
N ASP A 108 18.81 9.02 -23.08
CA ASP A 108 17.75 8.47 -22.24
C ASP A 108 17.85 9.06 -20.82
N THR A 109 16.94 9.98 -20.52
CA THR A 109 16.83 10.63 -19.21
C THR A 109 16.67 9.62 -18.05
N ALA A 110 16.12 8.43 -18.31
CA ALA A 110 16.01 7.39 -17.29
C ALA A 110 17.39 6.99 -16.74
N LYS A 111 18.41 6.93 -17.59
CA LYS A 111 19.79 6.58 -17.18
C LYS A 111 20.37 7.54 -16.16
N LEU A 112 20.04 8.84 -16.25
CA LEU A 112 20.47 9.83 -15.27
C LEU A 112 19.95 9.48 -13.86
N PHE A 113 18.64 9.24 -13.74
CA PHE A 113 18.02 8.93 -12.47
C PHE A 113 18.44 7.56 -11.92
N GLU A 114 18.64 6.59 -12.80
CA GLU A 114 19.15 5.27 -12.44
C GLU A 114 20.59 5.35 -11.91
N ALA A 115 21.46 6.17 -12.55
CA ALA A 115 22.82 6.39 -12.07
C ALA A 115 22.81 7.13 -10.72
N ALA A 116 21.97 8.16 -10.56
CA ALA A 116 21.79 8.84 -9.28
C ALA A 116 21.38 7.85 -8.16
N TYR A 117 20.37 7.01 -8.41
CA TYR A 117 19.95 5.98 -7.46
C TYR A 117 21.10 5.05 -7.06
N ARG A 118 21.88 4.58 -8.04
CA ARG A 118 23.02 3.70 -7.76
C ARG A 118 24.13 4.39 -6.95
N MET A 119 24.37 5.70 -7.15
CA MET A 119 25.32 6.47 -6.34
C MET A 119 24.97 6.43 -4.84
N PHE A 120 23.67 6.59 -4.50
CA PHE A 120 23.21 6.50 -3.11
C PHE A 120 23.51 5.13 -2.53
N GLY A 121 23.09 4.05 -3.19
CA GLY A 121 23.32 2.70 -2.67
C GLY A 121 24.82 2.35 -2.52
N VAL A 122 25.67 2.87 -3.41
CA VAL A 122 27.14 2.63 -3.30
C VAL A 122 27.73 3.38 -2.11
N LEU A 123 27.40 4.65 -1.91
CA LEU A 123 27.99 5.43 -0.82
C LEU A 123 27.38 5.10 0.55
N GLU A 124 26.13 4.67 0.62
CA GLU A 124 25.52 4.08 1.83
C GLU A 124 26.19 2.76 2.20
N GLY A 125 26.52 1.92 1.19
CA GLY A 125 27.29 0.71 1.39
C GLY A 125 28.72 0.99 1.88
N LEU A 126 29.40 1.99 1.30
CA LEU A 126 30.71 2.43 1.75
C LEU A 126 30.64 2.97 3.19
N ASP A 127 29.64 3.75 3.55
CA ASP A 127 29.46 4.28 4.90
C ASP A 127 29.29 3.17 5.93
N SER A 128 28.60 2.09 5.57
CA SER A 128 28.45 0.91 6.42
C SER A 128 29.79 0.20 6.67
N VAL A 129 30.70 0.23 5.71
CA VAL A 129 32.05 -0.32 5.85
C VAL A 129 32.94 0.62 6.67
N ASP A 130 32.90 1.93 6.37
CA ASP A 130 33.66 2.98 7.07
C ASP A 130 33.27 3.06 8.57
N ALA A 131 32.06 2.62 8.91
CA ALA A 131 31.56 2.57 10.28
C ALA A 131 31.98 1.30 11.04
N GLN A 132 32.69 0.36 10.43
CA GLN A 132 33.20 -0.82 11.14
C GLN A 132 34.40 -0.43 12.03
N PRO A 133 34.54 -1.04 13.21
CA PRO A 133 35.71 -0.85 14.05
C PRO A 133 36.97 -1.31 13.34
N ASN A 134 38.06 -0.54 13.45
CA ASN A 134 39.37 -0.95 13.00
C ASN A 134 39.97 -2.03 13.92
N GLU A 135 41.18 -2.53 13.61
CA GLU A 135 41.90 -3.55 14.39
C GLU A 135 42.08 -3.15 15.88
N ASN A 136 42.03 -1.88 16.21
CA ASN A 136 42.10 -1.35 17.58
C ASN A 136 40.73 -1.13 18.23
N GLY A 137 39.64 -1.62 17.62
CA GLY A 137 38.28 -1.46 18.11
C GLY A 137 37.71 -0.04 17.98
N ARG A 138 38.38 0.86 17.25
CA ARG A 138 37.94 2.26 17.08
C ARG A 138 37.24 2.46 15.74
N VAL A 139 36.09 3.15 15.78
CA VAL A 139 35.39 3.60 14.57
C VAL A 139 35.98 4.91 14.10
N GLN A 140 36.37 5.00 12.83
CA GLN A 140 36.88 6.20 12.20
C GLN A 140 36.11 6.48 10.91
N LEU A 141 35.18 7.42 10.94
CA LEU A 141 34.36 7.79 9.79
C LEU A 141 35.15 8.69 8.82
N LYS A 142 35.93 8.08 7.93
CA LYS A 142 36.83 8.80 7.01
C LYS A 142 36.07 9.51 5.88
N TYR A 143 34.99 8.91 5.41
CA TYR A 143 34.31 9.34 4.17
C TYR A 143 32.94 9.94 4.41
N ARG A 144 32.28 9.65 5.56
CA ARG A 144 30.89 10.01 5.84
C ARG A 144 30.54 11.46 5.50
N ARG A 145 31.25 12.42 6.06
CA ARG A 145 30.92 13.84 5.85
C ARG A 145 31.00 14.24 4.37
N LYS A 146 32.10 13.87 3.69
CA LYS A 146 32.30 14.23 2.27
C LYS A 146 31.28 13.53 1.35
N ASN A 147 30.96 12.28 1.63
CA ASN A 147 29.98 11.53 0.86
C ASN A 147 28.57 12.04 1.06
N ALA A 148 28.19 12.39 2.30
CA ALA A 148 26.90 13.00 2.60
C ALA A 148 26.73 14.35 1.88
N GLU A 149 27.74 15.22 1.95
CA GLU A 149 27.76 16.52 1.29
C GLU A 149 27.64 16.37 -0.25
N TYR A 150 28.36 15.41 -0.82
CA TYR A 150 28.26 15.10 -2.24
C TYR A 150 26.85 14.63 -2.62
N LEU A 151 26.30 13.65 -1.91
CA LEU A 151 24.98 13.09 -2.26
C LEU A 151 23.81 14.03 -1.97
N ASP A 152 23.93 14.93 -1.00
CA ASP A 152 22.89 15.93 -0.71
C ASP A 152 22.54 16.75 -1.95
N ALA A 153 23.56 17.16 -2.72
CA ALA A 153 23.35 17.89 -3.98
C ALA A 153 22.52 17.11 -5.01
N TYR A 154 22.57 15.77 -4.96
CA TYR A 154 21.88 14.86 -5.90
C TYR A 154 20.59 14.26 -5.33
N ARG A 155 20.28 14.45 -4.05
CA ARG A 155 19.11 13.86 -3.41
C ARG A 155 17.80 14.22 -4.11
N LYS A 156 17.68 15.45 -4.61
CA LYS A 156 16.54 15.89 -5.43
C LYS A 156 16.29 15.01 -6.66
N ASN A 157 17.32 14.37 -7.23
CA ASN A 157 17.18 13.54 -8.42
C ASN A 157 16.45 12.24 -8.12
N LEU A 158 16.48 11.75 -6.88
CA LEU A 158 15.66 10.59 -6.47
C LEU A 158 14.17 10.94 -6.55
N TYR A 159 13.77 12.09 -6.00
CA TYR A 159 12.38 12.54 -6.06
C TYR A 159 11.93 12.84 -7.50
N THR A 160 12.76 13.57 -8.25
CA THR A 160 12.46 13.95 -9.65
C THR A 160 12.42 12.71 -10.54
N GLY A 161 13.33 11.76 -10.33
CA GLY A 161 13.33 10.47 -11.02
C GLY A 161 12.09 9.64 -10.71
N GLY A 162 11.68 9.59 -9.44
CA GLY A 162 10.41 8.98 -9.05
C GLY A 162 9.23 9.57 -9.82
N SER A 163 9.15 10.90 -9.88
CA SER A 163 8.12 11.62 -10.64
C SER A 163 8.20 11.36 -12.16
N PHE A 164 9.42 11.29 -12.71
CA PHE A 164 9.64 10.95 -14.11
C PHE A 164 9.09 9.56 -14.47
N PHE A 165 9.42 8.54 -13.68
CA PHE A 165 8.93 7.18 -13.92
C PHE A 165 7.43 7.06 -13.64
N LEU A 166 6.89 7.80 -12.68
CA LEU A 166 5.46 7.87 -12.42
C LEU A 166 4.69 8.39 -13.64
N ASN A 167 5.16 9.49 -14.25
CA ASN A 167 4.58 10.05 -15.47
C ASN A 167 4.69 9.09 -16.68
N LYS A 168 5.69 8.23 -16.69
CA LYS A 168 5.85 7.15 -17.68
C LYS A 168 5.05 5.89 -17.33
N GLN A 169 4.27 5.91 -16.25
CA GLN A 169 3.52 4.78 -15.70
C GLN A 169 4.40 3.56 -15.35
N ASN A 170 5.70 3.79 -15.17
CA ASN A 170 6.61 2.78 -14.65
C ASN A 170 6.59 2.83 -13.12
N TYR A 171 5.51 2.30 -12.55
CA TYR A 171 5.25 2.38 -11.11
C TYR A 171 6.29 1.65 -10.27
N GLN A 172 6.83 0.54 -10.76
CA GLN A 172 7.89 -0.20 -10.05
C GLN A 172 9.15 0.66 -9.86
N ARG A 173 9.58 1.37 -10.92
CA ARG A 173 10.74 2.27 -10.85
C ARG A 173 10.44 3.52 -10.05
N ALA A 174 9.23 4.06 -10.18
CA ALA A 174 8.78 5.20 -9.37
C ALA A 174 8.85 4.85 -7.88
N PHE A 175 8.31 3.69 -7.48
CA PHE A 175 8.39 3.19 -6.11
C PHE A 175 9.84 3.10 -5.62
N THR A 176 10.73 2.50 -6.42
CA THR A 176 12.15 2.35 -6.07
C THR A 176 12.82 3.69 -5.75
N LEU A 177 12.60 4.70 -6.60
CA LEU A 177 13.24 6.01 -6.42
C LEU A 177 12.62 6.84 -5.28
N PHE A 178 11.29 6.82 -5.13
CA PHE A 178 10.66 7.47 -3.98
C PHE A 178 11.05 6.78 -2.66
N SER A 179 11.14 5.44 -2.65
CA SER A 179 11.64 4.69 -1.48
C SER A 179 13.06 5.09 -1.13
N ALA A 180 13.96 5.18 -2.11
CA ALA A 180 15.33 5.62 -1.87
C ALA A 180 15.39 7.06 -1.32
N TYR A 181 14.55 7.96 -1.83
CA TYR A 181 14.43 9.33 -1.32
C TYR A 181 13.98 9.38 0.15
N ILE A 182 13.05 8.51 0.54
CA ILE A 182 12.52 8.43 1.90
C ILE A 182 13.53 7.74 2.82
N ASP A 183 14.05 6.60 2.40
CA ASP A 183 14.88 5.74 3.24
C ASP A 183 16.25 6.38 3.51
N CYS A 184 16.83 7.13 2.56
CA CYS A 184 18.08 7.85 2.78
C CYS A 184 17.99 8.86 3.95
N ALA A 185 16.80 9.39 4.24
CA ALA A 185 16.59 10.29 5.37
C ALA A 185 16.88 9.65 6.74
N LYS A 186 16.85 8.32 6.82
CA LYS A 186 17.12 7.54 8.04
C LYS A 186 18.52 6.92 8.05
N GLN A 187 19.28 7.04 6.97
CA GLN A 187 20.62 6.47 6.88
C GLN A 187 21.61 7.23 7.79
N PRO A 188 22.52 6.53 8.49
CA PRO A 188 23.55 7.16 9.32
C PRO A 188 24.40 8.15 8.55
N LEU A 189 24.60 7.94 7.26
CA LEU A 189 25.30 8.84 6.34
C LEU A 189 24.73 10.27 6.38
N PHE A 190 23.40 10.43 6.53
CA PHE A 190 22.73 11.72 6.50
C PHE A 190 22.26 12.22 7.87
N GLN A 191 22.71 11.62 8.95
CA GLN A 191 22.25 11.96 10.30
C GLN A 191 22.40 13.47 10.62
N SER A 192 23.46 14.14 10.13
CA SER A 192 23.68 15.57 10.35
C SER A 192 22.71 16.49 9.60
N TYR A 193 22.02 16.00 8.59
CA TYR A 193 21.07 16.79 7.77
C TYR A 193 19.68 16.88 8.37
N ASP A 194 19.30 15.91 9.20
CA ASP A 194 17.99 15.84 9.86
C ASP A 194 16.82 15.97 8.86
N TYR A 195 16.88 15.20 7.75
CA TYR A 195 15.84 15.22 6.74
C TYR A 195 14.48 14.81 7.28
N THR A 196 14.44 13.90 8.27
CA THR A 196 13.19 13.42 8.86
C THR A 196 12.31 14.52 9.41
N THR A 197 12.90 15.58 9.92
CA THR A 197 12.16 16.74 10.49
C THR A 197 12.13 17.94 9.55
N LYS A 198 13.19 18.14 8.75
CA LYS A 198 13.34 19.34 7.92
C LYS A 198 12.76 19.22 6.52
N ASP A 199 12.68 18.00 5.97
CA ASP A 199 12.24 17.80 4.60
C ASP A 199 10.73 17.70 4.48
N LYS A 200 10.09 18.80 4.12
CA LYS A 200 8.63 18.90 3.91
C LYS A 200 8.11 18.08 2.72
N ARG A 201 8.99 17.52 1.87
CA ARG A 201 8.59 16.70 0.73
C ARG A 201 8.45 15.22 1.08
N LEU A 202 8.92 14.79 2.24
CA LEU A 202 8.84 13.38 2.66
C LEU A 202 7.40 12.82 2.62
N PRO A 203 6.37 13.52 3.16
CA PRO A 203 4.99 13.04 3.07
C PRO A 203 4.50 12.85 1.64
N SER A 204 4.85 13.80 0.76
CA SER A 204 4.48 13.73 -0.66
C SER A 204 5.21 12.58 -1.38
N ALA A 205 6.49 12.36 -1.09
CA ALA A 205 7.24 11.22 -1.61
C ALA A 205 6.62 9.88 -1.14
N ALA A 206 6.20 9.82 0.13
CA ALA A 206 5.53 8.65 0.70
C ALA A 206 4.17 8.37 0.03
N PHE A 207 3.38 9.41 -0.26
CA PHE A 207 2.15 9.27 -1.04
C PHE A 207 2.42 8.68 -2.42
N TYR A 208 3.42 9.19 -3.16
CA TYR A 208 3.71 8.68 -4.49
C TYR A 208 4.32 7.27 -4.47
N ALA A 209 5.09 6.91 -3.44
CA ALA A 209 5.53 5.53 -3.23
C ALA A 209 4.34 4.60 -2.97
N LEU A 210 3.43 4.99 -2.05
CA LEU A 210 2.19 4.27 -1.76
C LEU A 210 1.34 4.09 -3.03
N TYR A 211 1.08 5.16 -3.77
CA TYR A 211 0.34 5.12 -5.03
C TYR A 211 0.99 4.18 -6.05
N SER A 212 2.31 4.19 -6.14
CA SER A 212 3.05 3.31 -7.04
C SER A 212 2.88 1.83 -6.66
N GLY A 213 2.93 1.50 -5.37
CA GLY A 213 2.63 0.16 -4.84
C GLY A 213 1.20 -0.27 -5.12
N TYR A 214 0.23 0.63 -4.92
CA TYR A 214 -1.19 0.39 -5.23
C TYR A 214 -1.41 0.08 -6.72
N ARG A 215 -0.77 0.84 -7.60
CA ARG A 215 -0.88 0.64 -9.07
C ARG A 215 -0.20 -0.65 -9.55
N THR A 216 0.72 -1.22 -8.81
CA THR A 216 1.35 -2.53 -9.09
C THR A 216 0.66 -3.68 -8.38
N ASN A 217 -0.43 -3.43 -7.66
CA ASN A 217 -1.12 -4.41 -6.81
C ASN A 217 -0.17 -5.10 -5.80
N ASP A 218 0.78 -4.35 -5.26
CA ASP A 218 1.71 -4.82 -4.24
C ASP A 218 1.30 -4.25 -2.86
N PRO A 219 0.64 -5.03 -2.00
CA PRO A 219 0.19 -4.57 -0.69
C PRO A 219 1.35 -4.16 0.23
N VAL A 220 2.49 -4.84 0.15
CA VAL A 220 3.67 -4.55 0.98
C VAL A 220 4.25 -3.19 0.59
N ALA A 221 4.40 -2.94 -0.69
CA ALA A 221 4.86 -1.64 -1.20
C ALA A 221 3.85 -0.54 -0.88
N THR A 222 2.53 -0.79 -1.05
CA THR A 222 1.47 0.17 -0.75
C THR A 222 1.50 0.62 0.71
N LEU A 223 1.63 -0.31 1.63
CA LEU A 223 1.51 -0.03 3.06
C LEU A 223 2.83 0.43 3.72
N ARG A 224 3.97 0.28 3.02
CA ARG A 224 5.31 0.52 3.58
C ARG A 224 5.49 1.90 4.20
N TYR A 225 4.96 2.93 3.57
CA TYR A 225 5.11 4.32 4.01
C TYR A 225 3.78 4.99 4.35
N LYS A 226 2.73 4.22 4.65
CA LYS A 226 1.38 4.73 4.88
C LYS A 226 1.31 5.84 5.94
N ASP A 227 1.98 5.64 7.08
CA ASP A 227 1.94 6.60 8.19
C ASP A 227 2.59 7.94 7.81
N LEU A 228 3.66 7.89 7.02
CA LEU A 228 4.30 9.09 6.51
C LEU A 228 3.45 9.77 5.41
N ALA A 229 2.81 8.97 4.54
CA ALA A 229 1.92 9.48 3.50
C ALA A 229 0.67 10.17 4.07
N GLU A 230 0.17 9.73 5.22
CA GLU A 230 -0.96 10.36 5.92
C GLU A 230 -0.65 11.78 6.43
N ALA A 231 0.62 12.14 6.58
CA ALA A 231 1.03 13.49 6.90
C ALA A 231 0.89 14.47 5.70
N ASP A 232 0.69 13.98 4.47
CA ASP A 232 0.31 14.80 3.32
C ASP A 232 -1.20 15.11 3.38
N THR A 233 -1.55 16.19 4.06
CA THR A 233 -2.94 16.58 4.30
C THR A 233 -3.71 16.86 3.00
N ALA A 234 -3.02 17.32 1.96
CA ALA A 234 -3.64 17.59 0.65
C ALA A 234 -4.11 16.31 -0.06
N ARG A 235 -3.46 15.18 0.21
CA ARG A 235 -3.76 13.88 -0.40
C ARG A 235 -4.28 12.84 0.58
N LEU A 236 -4.58 13.26 1.82
CA LEU A 236 -4.98 12.34 2.91
C LEU A 236 -6.18 11.46 2.53
N GLN A 237 -7.19 12.02 1.86
CA GLN A 237 -8.37 11.25 1.45
C GLN A 237 -8.00 10.13 0.45
N LEU A 238 -7.18 10.43 -0.55
CA LEU A 238 -6.70 9.42 -1.50
C LEU A 238 -5.79 8.39 -0.84
N THR A 239 -4.91 8.83 0.07
CA THR A 239 -4.05 7.93 0.84
C THR A 239 -4.89 6.91 1.60
N LEU A 240 -5.89 7.37 2.37
CA LEU A 240 -6.76 6.50 3.15
C LEU A 240 -7.62 5.59 2.26
N GLN A 241 -8.05 6.07 1.08
CA GLN A 241 -8.79 5.25 0.13
C GLN A 241 -7.93 4.09 -0.39
N TYR A 242 -6.71 4.35 -0.86
CA TYR A 242 -5.81 3.30 -1.35
C TYR A 242 -5.41 2.31 -0.25
N VAL A 243 -5.21 2.79 0.98
CA VAL A 243 -4.94 1.96 2.15
C VAL A 243 -6.15 1.07 2.47
N ALA A 244 -7.36 1.63 2.49
CA ALA A 244 -8.60 0.87 2.73
C ALA A 244 -8.82 -0.20 1.65
N ASP A 245 -8.69 0.15 0.36
CA ASP A 245 -8.81 -0.81 -0.74
C ASP A 245 -7.79 -1.94 -0.63
N THR A 246 -6.56 -1.63 -0.20
CA THR A 246 -5.51 -2.62 0.01
C THR A 246 -5.87 -3.59 1.14
N TYR A 247 -6.34 -3.10 2.29
CA TYR A 247 -6.78 -3.95 3.39
C TYR A 247 -8.00 -4.80 3.01
N ARG A 248 -8.95 -4.22 2.26
CA ARG A 248 -10.10 -4.96 1.75
C ARG A 248 -9.66 -6.11 0.85
N ALA A 249 -8.72 -5.88 -0.06
CA ALA A 249 -8.18 -6.91 -0.96
C ALA A 249 -7.41 -8.01 -0.20
N GLN A 250 -6.79 -7.69 0.92
CA GLN A 250 -6.13 -8.65 1.81
C GLN A 250 -7.09 -9.42 2.73
N GLY A 251 -8.38 -9.03 2.78
CA GLY A 251 -9.35 -9.59 3.73
C GLY A 251 -9.17 -9.11 5.18
N ASP A 252 -8.30 -8.12 5.43
CA ASP A 252 -8.13 -7.52 6.76
C ASP A 252 -9.28 -6.55 7.06
N THR A 253 -10.40 -7.12 7.48
CA THR A 253 -11.62 -6.37 7.78
C THR A 253 -11.42 -5.36 8.92
N ILE A 254 -10.58 -5.67 9.90
CA ILE A 254 -10.37 -4.78 11.06
C ILE A 254 -9.64 -3.52 10.61
N ALA A 255 -8.53 -3.67 9.90
CA ALA A 255 -7.77 -2.54 9.37
C ALA A 255 -8.56 -1.75 8.31
N TYR A 256 -9.34 -2.44 7.47
CA TYR A 256 -10.25 -1.82 6.50
C TYR A 256 -11.24 -0.88 7.17
N VAL A 257 -12.02 -1.38 8.14
CA VAL A 257 -13.05 -0.59 8.84
C VAL A 257 -12.43 0.57 9.61
N SER A 258 -11.33 0.32 10.32
CA SER A 258 -10.61 1.39 11.03
C SER A 258 -10.15 2.51 10.09
N THR A 259 -9.71 2.14 8.86
CA THR A 259 -9.31 3.12 7.85
C THR A 259 -10.51 3.88 7.31
N LEU A 260 -11.65 3.20 7.09
CA LEU A 260 -12.91 3.86 6.69
C LEU A 260 -13.38 4.87 7.75
N GLU A 261 -13.35 4.49 9.03
CA GLU A 261 -13.71 5.38 10.15
C GLU A 261 -12.83 6.62 10.17
N LYS A 262 -11.52 6.45 10.04
CA LYS A 262 -10.57 7.56 9.96
C LYS A 262 -10.86 8.50 8.78
N GLY A 263 -11.15 7.94 7.61
CA GLY A 263 -11.51 8.71 6.41
C GLY A 263 -12.82 9.46 6.55
N PHE A 264 -13.84 8.80 7.11
CA PHE A 264 -15.14 9.38 7.40
C PHE A 264 -15.06 10.50 8.45
N ASP A 265 -14.28 10.33 9.49
CA ASP A 265 -14.07 11.36 10.53
C ASP A 265 -13.45 12.64 9.96
N LYS A 266 -12.59 12.51 8.96
CA LYS A 266 -11.97 13.66 8.26
C LYS A 266 -12.92 14.30 7.24
N ASN A 267 -13.80 13.51 6.62
CA ASN A 267 -14.76 13.98 5.63
C ASN A 267 -16.05 13.14 5.66
N PRO A 268 -17.03 13.48 6.52
CA PRO A 268 -18.29 12.73 6.65
C PRO A 268 -19.18 12.74 5.40
N VAL A 269 -18.92 13.60 4.43
CA VAL A 269 -19.64 13.67 3.16
C VAL A 269 -18.87 13.02 1.99
N SER A 270 -17.80 12.29 2.30
CA SER A 270 -17.00 11.58 1.30
C SER A 270 -17.84 10.56 0.53
N GLU A 271 -17.78 10.61 -0.79
CA GLU A 271 -18.43 9.65 -1.68
C GLU A 271 -17.85 8.25 -1.61
N TYR A 272 -16.66 8.10 -1.00
CA TYR A 272 -16.03 6.80 -0.76
C TYR A 272 -16.26 6.29 0.67
N PHE A 273 -15.88 7.07 1.70
CA PHE A 273 -15.87 6.56 3.08
C PHE A 273 -17.27 6.40 3.66
N PHE A 274 -18.17 7.34 3.41
CA PHE A 274 -19.53 7.27 3.95
C PHE A 274 -20.26 6.00 3.48
N PRO A 275 -20.42 5.73 2.16
CA PRO A 275 -21.17 4.57 1.72
C PRO A 275 -20.57 3.26 2.18
N HIS A 276 -19.24 3.08 2.08
CA HIS A 276 -18.60 1.84 2.46
C HIS A 276 -18.71 1.54 3.96
N LEU A 277 -18.58 2.57 4.81
CA LEU A 277 -18.73 2.40 6.26
C LEU A 277 -20.20 2.18 6.65
N PHE A 278 -21.13 2.89 5.99
CA PHE A 278 -22.55 2.69 6.15
C PHE A 278 -22.98 1.27 5.81
N ASP A 279 -22.61 0.78 4.61
CA ASP A 279 -22.92 -0.58 4.17
C ASP A 279 -22.40 -1.63 5.13
N TYR A 280 -21.14 -1.46 5.58
CA TYR A 280 -20.55 -2.37 6.56
C TYR A 280 -21.35 -2.45 7.85
N ARG A 281 -21.77 -1.31 8.41
CA ARG A 281 -22.55 -1.25 9.66
C ARG A 281 -23.98 -1.77 9.48
N PHE A 282 -24.61 -1.33 8.39
CA PHE A 282 -26.01 -1.67 8.09
C PHE A 282 -26.21 -3.16 7.81
N GLN A 283 -25.34 -3.77 7.00
CA GLN A 283 -25.41 -5.21 6.71
C GLN A 283 -25.18 -6.09 7.95
N ARG A 284 -24.49 -5.59 8.96
CA ARG A 284 -24.30 -6.28 10.25
C ARG A 284 -25.43 -6.04 11.25
N GLY A 285 -26.48 -5.31 10.84
CA GLY A 285 -27.63 -5.00 11.70
C GLY A 285 -27.35 -3.89 12.73
N ASP A 286 -26.20 -3.21 12.66
CA ASP A 286 -25.86 -2.11 13.57
C ASP A 286 -26.57 -0.81 13.12
N THR A 287 -27.90 -0.84 13.22
CA THR A 287 -28.75 0.27 12.80
C THR A 287 -28.49 1.57 13.57
N THR A 288 -28.08 1.48 14.83
CA THR A 288 -27.77 2.63 15.66
C THR A 288 -26.55 3.39 15.15
N GLN A 289 -25.44 2.67 14.88
CA GLN A 289 -24.27 3.32 14.31
C GLN A 289 -24.52 3.79 12.86
N ALA A 290 -25.22 2.99 12.06
CA ALA A 290 -25.61 3.41 10.69
C ALA A 290 -26.43 4.72 10.70
N LEU A 291 -27.38 4.86 11.63
CA LEU A 291 -28.14 6.11 11.81
C LEU A 291 -27.25 7.29 12.23
N THR A 292 -26.28 7.03 13.09
CA THR A 292 -25.31 8.04 13.53
C THR A 292 -24.47 8.55 12.37
N LEU A 293 -23.98 7.66 11.52
CA LEU A 293 -23.22 8.03 10.30
C LEU A 293 -24.07 8.93 9.38
N CYS A 294 -25.32 8.53 9.12
CA CYS A 294 -26.23 9.33 8.31
C CYS A 294 -26.45 10.74 8.91
N ASN A 295 -26.69 10.82 10.20
CA ASN A 295 -26.90 12.10 10.87
C ASN A 295 -25.67 13.01 10.81
N ARG A 296 -24.47 12.46 11.00
CA ARG A 296 -23.22 13.22 10.89
C ARG A 296 -23.00 13.76 9.45
N SER A 297 -23.27 12.92 8.44
CA SER A 297 -23.17 13.35 7.04
C SER A 297 -24.20 14.45 6.71
N LEU A 298 -25.46 14.28 7.16
CA LEU A 298 -26.54 15.25 6.91
C LEU A 298 -26.37 16.56 7.70
N ALA A 299 -25.66 16.54 8.82
CA ALA A 299 -25.32 17.76 9.56
C ALA A 299 -24.38 18.69 8.75
N ILE A 300 -23.58 18.13 7.85
CA ILE A 300 -22.67 18.89 6.96
C ILE A 300 -23.36 19.23 5.65
N ASN A 301 -24.07 18.28 5.04
CA ASN A 301 -24.81 18.45 3.81
C ASN A 301 -26.24 17.91 3.95
N ALA A 302 -27.15 18.76 4.40
CA ALA A 302 -28.54 18.40 4.65
C ALA A 302 -29.30 17.91 3.39
N LYS A 303 -28.79 18.19 2.18
CA LYS A 303 -29.34 17.74 0.90
C LYS A 303 -28.58 16.60 0.24
N SER A 304 -27.69 15.91 0.99
CA SER A 304 -27.01 14.73 0.48
C SER A 304 -28.02 13.61 0.20
N LYS A 305 -28.35 13.40 -1.07
CA LYS A 305 -29.29 12.36 -1.49
C LYS A 305 -28.85 10.96 -1.04
N VAL A 306 -27.56 10.68 -1.10
CA VAL A 306 -26.97 9.40 -0.65
C VAL A 306 -27.21 9.20 0.86
N ALA A 307 -26.93 10.22 1.68
CA ALA A 307 -27.12 10.12 3.12
C ALA A 307 -28.59 10.09 3.53
N MET A 308 -29.46 10.80 2.80
CA MET A 308 -30.92 10.76 3.01
C MET A 308 -31.48 9.37 2.67
N LEU A 309 -31.11 8.78 1.52
CA LEU A 309 -31.50 7.41 1.14
C LEU A 309 -31.02 6.39 2.16
N ALA A 310 -29.74 6.44 2.55
CA ALA A 310 -29.19 5.57 3.58
C ALA A 310 -29.99 5.68 4.89
N LYS A 311 -30.31 6.90 5.32
CA LYS A 311 -31.12 7.13 6.53
C LYS A 311 -32.55 6.61 6.38
N SER A 312 -33.19 6.73 5.21
CA SER A 312 -34.54 6.19 5.00
C SER A 312 -34.56 4.66 5.12
N ALA A 313 -33.53 3.96 4.61
CA ALA A 313 -33.41 2.52 4.77
C ALA A 313 -33.23 2.11 6.24
N VAL A 314 -32.43 2.85 7.01
CA VAL A 314 -32.29 2.61 8.47
C VAL A 314 -33.62 2.84 9.18
N LEU A 315 -34.33 3.94 8.90
CA LEU A 315 -35.63 4.23 9.50
C LEU A 315 -36.66 3.15 9.20
N LEU A 316 -36.68 2.64 7.97
CA LEU A 316 -37.51 1.51 7.55
C LEU A 316 -37.23 0.26 8.40
N THR A 317 -35.94 -0.10 8.51
CA THR A 317 -35.49 -1.26 9.31
C THR A 317 -35.81 -1.11 10.79
N MET A 318 -35.70 0.11 11.34
CA MET A 318 -36.08 0.42 12.73
C MET A 318 -37.59 0.58 12.93
N GLN A 319 -38.39 0.33 11.91
CA GLN A 319 -39.85 0.48 11.92
C GLN A 319 -40.35 1.92 12.25
N HIS A 320 -39.52 2.92 12.03
CA HIS A 320 -39.90 4.33 12.15
C HIS A 320 -40.57 4.81 10.84
N TYR A 321 -41.68 4.18 10.47
CA TYR A 321 -42.30 4.27 9.15
C TYR A 321 -42.69 5.70 8.74
N ASP A 322 -43.30 6.46 9.65
CA ASP A 322 -43.73 7.82 9.34
C ASP A 322 -42.54 8.76 9.03
N LYS A 323 -41.45 8.61 9.80
CA LYS A 323 -40.21 9.36 9.55
C LYS A 323 -39.53 8.91 8.25
N CYS A 324 -39.61 7.62 7.92
CA CYS A 324 -39.13 7.08 6.65
C CYS A 324 -39.85 7.70 5.49
N VAL A 325 -41.21 7.73 5.50
CA VAL A 325 -42.03 8.32 4.42
C VAL A 325 -41.73 9.80 4.28
N GLN A 326 -41.74 10.58 5.36
CA GLN A 326 -41.43 12.01 5.32
C GLN A 326 -40.06 12.30 4.69
N LEU A 327 -39.05 11.48 5.03
CA LEU A 327 -37.72 11.63 4.45
C LEU A 327 -37.71 11.25 2.95
N CYS A 328 -38.41 10.18 2.58
CA CYS A 328 -38.52 9.75 1.17
C CYS A 328 -39.26 10.83 0.31
N ASP A 329 -40.34 11.44 0.82
CA ASP A 329 -41.00 12.53 0.15
C ASP A 329 -40.08 13.73 -0.08
N ALA A 330 -39.27 14.07 0.91
CA ALA A 330 -38.23 15.10 0.78
C ALA A 330 -37.16 14.74 -0.27
N ILE A 331 -36.77 13.47 -0.38
CA ILE A 331 -35.84 12.99 -1.40
C ILE A 331 -36.47 13.10 -2.79
N ILE A 332 -37.73 12.64 -2.94
CA ILE A 332 -38.48 12.69 -4.20
C ILE A 332 -38.67 14.15 -4.68
N ALA A 333 -38.89 15.07 -3.75
CA ALA A 333 -38.98 16.48 -4.07
C ALA A 333 -37.66 17.09 -4.56
N LEU A 334 -36.52 16.52 -4.17
CA LEU A 334 -35.17 16.89 -4.65
C LEU A 334 -34.83 16.23 -5.99
N ASP A 335 -35.28 14.98 -6.17
CA ASP A 335 -34.94 14.14 -7.32
C ASP A 335 -35.97 13.01 -7.44
N ASP A 336 -36.92 13.14 -8.33
CA ASP A 336 -37.99 12.18 -8.56
C ASP A 336 -37.57 10.93 -9.35
N SER A 337 -36.34 10.92 -9.84
CA SER A 337 -35.74 9.74 -10.53
C SER A 337 -35.17 8.70 -9.60
N LEU A 338 -35.05 8.99 -8.29
CA LEU A 338 -34.43 8.09 -7.29
C LEU A 338 -35.41 6.98 -6.88
N ALA A 339 -35.37 5.87 -7.58
CA ALA A 339 -36.24 4.72 -7.38
C ALA A 339 -36.31 4.23 -5.92
N ASP A 340 -35.17 4.16 -5.23
CA ASP A 340 -35.12 3.64 -3.87
C ASP A 340 -35.88 4.47 -2.83
N ALA A 341 -36.11 5.74 -3.09
CA ALA A 341 -36.97 6.56 -2.24
C ALA A 341 -38.45 6.10 -2.32
N TYR A 342 -38.91 5.77 -3.51
CA TYR A 342 -40.27 5.20 -3.71
C TYR A 342 -40.38 3.80 -3.11
N LEU A 343 -39.31 2.95 -3.23
CA LEU A 343 -39.28 1.64 -2.61
C LEU A 343 -39.44 1.76 -1.09
N ASN A 344 -38.60 2.58 -0.46
CA ASN A 344 -38.58 2.69 1.01
C ASN A 344 -39.89 3.28 1.56
N ALA A 345 -40.46 4.28 0.90
CA ALA A 345 -41.79 4.81 1.27
C ALA A 345 -42.91 3.79 1.06
N GLY A 346 -42.88 3.08 -0.09
CA GLY A 346 -43.83 2.03 -0.41
C GLY A 346 -43.78 0.89 0.60
N LEU A 347 -42.60 0.42 0.95
CA LEU A 347 -42.40 -0.60 1.97
C LEU A 347 -42.76 -0.15 3.38
N ALA A 348 -42.56 1.15 3.71
CA ALA A 348 -42.97 1.68 5.00
C ALA A 348 -44.48 1.61 5.18
N TYR A 349 -45.28 2.00 4.19
CA TYR A 349 -46.74 1.83 4.22
C TYR A 349 -47.14 0.38 4.14
N PHE A 350 -46.50 -0.43 3.29
CA PHE A 350 -46.78 -1.86 3.17
C PHE A 350 -46.60 -2.59 4.51
N ASN A 351 -45.52 -2.36 5.18
CA ASN A 351 -45.22 -3.01 6.49
C ASN A 351 -46.21 -2.59 7.58
N GLN A 352 -46.68 -1.33 7.56
CA GLN A 352 -47.74 -0.86 8.45
C GLN A 352 -49.07 -1.59 8.17
N ALA A 353 -49.44 -1.77 6.89
CA ALA A 353 -50.63 -2.52 6.50
C ALA A 353 -50.53 -4.00 6.92
N VAL A 354 -49.41 -4.68 6.60
CA VAL A 354 -49.18 -6.07 6.96
C VAL A 354 -49.16 -6.31 8.46
N LYS A 355 -48.66 -5.34 9.26
CA LYS A 355 -48.72 -5.43 10.72
C LYS A 355 -50.14 -5.51 11.25
N ILE A 356 -51.06 -4.78 10.65
CA ILE A 356 -52.51 -4.85 11.00
C ILE A 356 -53.08 -6.15 10.44
N ASP A 357 -52.81 -6.50 9.18
CA ASP A 357 -53.34 -7.68 8.49
C ASP A 357 -53.03 -9.01 9.23
N ASN A 358 -51.85 -9.11 9.81
CA ASN A 358 -51.43 -10.27 10.58
C ASN A 358 -52.05 -10.38 12.00
N ALA A 359 -52.84 -9.41 12.44
CA ALA A 359 -53.53 -9.52 13.71
C ALA A 359 -54.71 -10.51 13.63
N PRO A 360 -54.93 -11.34 14.69
CA PRO A 360 -55.95 -12.41 14.62
C PRO A 360 -57.38 -11.91 14.50
N LYS A 361 -57.64 -10.67 14.90
CA LYS A 361 -58.93 -9.99 14.76
C LYS A 361 -58.69 -8.50 14.51
N HIS A 362 -59.50 -7.90 13.68
CA HIS A 362 -59.47 -6.45 13.40
C HIS A 362 -60.81 -5.83 13.68
N THR A 363 -60.81 -4.65 14.22
CA THR A 363 -61.97 -3.77 14.26
C THR A 363 -62.26 -3.19 12.85
N ARG A 364 -63.44 -2.66 12.63
CA ARG A 364 -63.77 -1.97 11.35
C ARG A 364 -62.82 -0.80 11.09
N ALA A 365 -62.41 -0.08 12.11
CA ALA A 365 -61.48 1.04 12.01
C ALA A 365 -60.08 0.59 11.61
N GLU A 366 -59.54 -0.49 12.20
CA GLU A 366 -58.23 -1.05 11.85
C GLU A 366 -58.24 -1.57 10.41
N ARG A 367 -59.31 -2.23 9.98
CA ARG A 367 -59.42 -2.67 8.58
C ARG A 367 -59.44 -1.49 7.60
N ALA A 368 -60.15 -0.40 7.92
CA ALA A 368 -60.13 0.79 7.11
C ALA A 368 -58.75 1.42 7.00
N LYS A 369 -58.02 1.49 8.13
CA LYS A 369 -56.63 1.98 8.17
C LYS A 369 -55.64 1.08 7.41
N MET A 370 -55.80 -0.22 7.52
CA MET A 370 -54.99 -1.20 6.75
C MET A 370 -55.15 -0.95 5.23
N LEU A 371 -56.40 -0.83 4.76
CA LEU A 371 -56.68 -0.57 3.34
C LEU A 371 -56.16 0.81 2.89
N GLU A 372 -56.19 1.81 3.76
CA GLU A 372 -55.58 3.12 3.49
C GLU A 372 -54.05 2.98 3.31
N PHE A 373 -53.35 2.25 4.19
CA PHE A 373 -51.94 2.02 4.05
C PHE A 373 -51.59 1.25 2.78
N TYR A 374 -52.37 0.24 2.40
CA TYR A 374 -52.14 -0.45 1.10
C TYR A 374 -52.35 0.49 -0.08
N ARG A 375 -53.34 1.40 -0.07
CA ARG A 375 -53.54 2.41 -1.14
C ARG A 375 -52.38 3.39 -1.22
N ASN A 376 -51.83 3.81 -0.08
CA ASN A 376 -50.67 4.70 -0.05
C ASN A 376 -49.42 3.95 -0.55
N SER A 377 -49.18 2.72 -0.11
CA SER A 377 -48.11 1.88 -0.61
C SER A 377 -48.17 1.69 -2.13
N LEU A 378 -49.36 1.42 -2.66
CA LEU A 378 -49.58 1.21 -4.08
C LEU A 378 -49.03 2.35 -4.95
N LYS A 379 -49.23 3.60 -4.56
CA LYS A 379 -48.77 4.77 -5.32
C LYS A 379 -47.24 4.77 -5.48
N TYR A 380 -46.53 4.51 -4.40
CA TYR A 380 -45.07 4.47 -4.41
C TYR A 380 -44.53 3.21 -5.12
N MET A 381 -45.11 2.05 -4.86
CA MET A 381 -44.64 0.78 -5.46
C MET A 381 -44.88 0.72 -6.98
N GLN A 382 -45.98 1.31 -7.48
CA GLN A 382 -46.22 1.42 -8.93
C GLN A 382 -45.17 2.36 -9.58
N THR A 383 -44.78 3.44 -8.92
CA THR A 383 -43.76 4.34 -9.44
C THR A 383 -42.40 3.65 -9.38
N TYR A 384 -42.07 2.94 -8.28
CA TYR A 384 -40.85 2.13 -8.20
C TYR A 384 -40.76 1.10 -9.34
N ARG A 385 -41.84 0.34 -9.60
CA ARG A 385 -41.88 -0.63 -10.71
C ARG A 385 -41.59 0.04 -12.07
N LYS A 386 -42.06 1.26 -12.30
CA LYS A 386 -41.78 2.02 -13.53
C LYS A 386 -40.32 2.44 -13.63
N LEU A 387 -39.71 2.89 -12.52
CA LEU A 387 -38.33 3.37 -12.48
C LEU A 387 -37.31 2.20 -12.45
N ALA A 388 -37.66 1.07 -11.84
CA ALA A 388 -36.81 -0.11 -11.70
C ALA A 388 -37.53 -1.40 -12.15
N PRO A 389 -37.91 -1.54 -13.43
CA PRO A 389 -38.74 -2.67 -13.90
C PRO A 389 -38.04 -4.01 -13.81
N THR A 390 -36.73 -4.04 -13.85
CA THR A 390 -35.92 -5.27 -13.75
C THR A 390 -35.82 -5.83 -12.33
N ARG A 391 -36.08 -5.01 -11.30
CA ARG A 391 -36.00 -5.38 -9.89
C ARG A 391 -37.29 -6.06 -9.40
N LYS A 392 -37.76 -7.06 -10.13
CA LYS A 392 -38.96 -7.84 -9.81
C LYS A 392 -38.91 -8.46 -8.41
N ASP A 393 -37.71 -8.80 -7.96
CA ASP A 393 -37.40 -9.30 -6.61
C ASP A 393 -37.90 -8.37 -5.49
N LEU A 394 -37.98 -7.06 -5.74
CA LEU A 394 -38.34 -6.07 -4.72
C LEU A 394 -39.79 -5.58 -4.83
N TRP A 395 -40.42 -5.58 -6.00
CA TRP A 395 -41.76 -5.03 -6.17
C TRP A 395 -42.87 -6.04 -6.42
N ALA A 396 -42.56 -7.26 -6.93
CA ALA A 396 -43.59 -8.19 -7.33
C ALA A 396 -44.43 -8.70 -6.16
N MET A 397 -43.81 -9.20 -5.10
CA MET A 397 -44.52 -9.70 -3.90
C MET A 397 -45.28 -8.62 -3.16
N PRO A 398 -44.72 -7.40 -2.88
CA PRO A 398 -45.51 -6.31 -2.31
C PRO A 398 -46.72 -5.94 -3.16
N LEU A 399 -46.57 -5.77 -4.48
CA LEU A 399 -47.69 -5.43 -5.36
C LEU A 399 -48.74 -6.55 -5.41
N TYR A 400 -48.35 -7.79 -5.44
CA TYR A 400 -49.27 -8.96 -5.38
C TYR A 400 -50.17 -8.86 -4.12
N THR A 401 -49.57 -8.67 -2.96
CA THR A 401 -50.30 -8.58 -1.69
C THR A 401 -51.18 -7.36 -1.65
N ILE A 402 -50.73 -6.21 -2.15
CA ILE A 402 -51.51 -4.97 -2.25
C ILE A 402 -52.73 -5.15 -3.14
N TYR A 403 -52.57 -5.74 -4.33
CA TYR A 403 -53.66 -5.94 -5.28
C TYR A 403 -54.70 -6.92 -4.76
N LEU A 404 -54.24 -7.99 -4.05
CA LEU A 404 -55.15 -8.93 -3.39
C LEU A 404 -56.03 -8.22 -2.35
N ASN A 405 -55.40 -7.45 -1.43
CA ASN A 405 -56.14 -6.77 -0.35
C ASN A 405 -57.03 -5.63 -0.81
N LEU A 406 -56.68 -4.98 -1.91
CA LEU A 406 -57.47 -3.91 -2.52
C LEU A 406 -58.55 -4.45 -3.51
N ASN A 407 -58.66 -5.78 -3.67
CA ASN A 407 -59.58 -6.44 -4.60
C ASN A 407 -59.39 -6.02 -6.07
N MET A 408 -58.16 -5.84 -6.50
CA MET A 408 -57.72 -5.45 -7.84
C MET A 408 -57.42 -6.71 -8.68
N GLY A 409 -58.46 -7.44 -9.11
CA GLY A 409 -58.34 -8.77 -9.66
C GLY A 409 -57.51 -8.89 -10.94
N LYS A 410 -57.58 -7.91 -11.84
CA LYS A 410 -56.78 -7.91 -13.09
C LYS A 410 -55.28 -7.78 -12.81
N GLU A 411 -54.91 -6.81 -12.01
CA GLU A 411 -53.50 -6.54 -11.63
C GLU A 411 -52.94 -7.67 -10.74
N PHE A 412 -53.77 -8.29 -9.91
CA PHE A 412 -53.41 -9.44 -9.11
C PHE A 412 -53.02 -10.61 -9.99
N VAL A 413 -53.82 -10.95 -11.03
CA VAL A 413 -53.50 -12.06 -11.96
C VAL A 413 -52.21 -11.80 -12.74
N GLU A 414 -51.96 -10.53 -13.12
CA GLU A 414 -50.71 -10.16 -13.75
C GLU A 414 -49.50 -10.42 -12.80
N MET A 415 -49.64 -10.02 -11.54
CA MET A 415 -48.54 -10.22 -10.57
C MET A 415 -48.33 -11.71 -10.25
N ASP A 416 -49.38 -12.50 -10.16
CA ASP A 416 -49.31 -13.93 -9.96
C ASP A 416 -48.53 -14.62 -11.10
N ALA A 417 -48.80 -14.23 -12.35
CA ALA A 417 -48.08 -14.72 -13.49
C ALA A 417 -46.57 -14.35 -13.45
N ILE A 418 -46.24 -13.13 -13.05
CA ILE A 418 -44.87 -12.67 -12.92
C ILE A 418 -44.12 -13.43 -11.82
N ILE A 419 -44.74 -13.64 -10.64
CA ILE A 419 -44.13 -14.33 -9.52
C ILE A 419 -43.88 -15.81 -9.88
N LYS A 420 -44.80 -16.44 -10.59
CA LYS A 420 -44.61 -17.84 -11.07
C LYS A 420 -43.49 -17.99 -12.11
N SER A 421 -43.06 -16.90 -12.73
CA SER A 421 -41.96 -16.84 -13.70
C SER A 421 -40.59 -16.51 -13.11
N LEU A 422 -40.52 -16.14 -11.81
CA LEU A 422 -39.29 -15.86 -11.08
C LEU A 422 -38.66 -17.13 -10.51
#